data_e11b14e941cbf2c5aed8e7a97ac62f6c
#
_entry.id   e11b14e941cbf2c5aed8e7a97ac62f6c
#
_cell.length_a   1.000
_cell.length_b   1.000
_cell.length_c   1.000
_cell.angle_alpha   90.00
_cell.angle_beta   90.00
_cell.angle_gamma   90.00
#
_symmetry.space_group_name_H-M   'P 1'
#
loop_
_entity.id
_entity.type
_entity.pdbx_description
1 polymer ?
#
loop_
_entity_poly.entity_id
_entity_poly.type
_entity_poly.pdbx_seq_one_letter_code
_entity_poly.pdbx_strand_id
1 'polypeptide(L)'
;MQNNRIMKHASRWAGPWPLALMCSIIVTIGILPIFFDGLSWGLGTGVYDFDFISQQIPFIIETKRMLASGTPWWSWNTFTGDNFIGAYSFYTLTSPFVWIICLFPLKMILWGILFALYLKEICTALAAYAYLRFMGFDKQLSTLGGLLYAFSSFFICNLFYFHFAEPVMMFPLLLLGVENFVRGGRMRGTWLALAVFGT
;
A
#
# COMPACT_ATOMS: atom_id res chain seq x y z
N MET A 1 41.25 10.28 5.57
CA MET A 1 40.46 10.23 6.82
C MET A 1 39.03 10.82 6.69
N GLN A 2 38.82 11.83 5.86
CA GLN A 2 37.50 12.48 5.67
C GLN A 2 36.45 11.58 5.00
N ASN A 3 36.84 10.75 4.03
CA ASN A 3 35.97 9.81 3.34
C ASN A 3 35.34 8.75 4.27
N ASN A 4 36.05 8.30 5.29
CA ASN A 4 35.53 7.32 6.25
C ASN A 4 34.48 7.90 7.22
N ARG A 5 34.51 9.21 7.48
CA ARG A 5 33.47 9.86 8.30
C ARG A 5 32.21 10.07 7.51
N ILE A 6 32.29 10.47 6.24
CA ILE A 6 31.14 10.65 5.36
C ILE A 6 30.42 9.32 5.14
N MET A 7 31.16 8.24 4.86
CA MET A 7 30.57 6.91 4.69
C MET A 7 29.93 6.37 5.99
N LYS A 8 30.50 6.61 7.16
CA LYS A 8 29.89 6.25 8.44
C LYS A 8 28.63 7.07 8.75
N HIS A 9 28.58 8.34 8.38
CA HIS A 9 27.38 9.16 8.53
C HIS A 9 26.26 8.72 7.57
N ALA A 10 26.58 8.49 6.30
CA ALA A 10 25.62 8.00 5.31
C ALA A 10 25.04 6.62 5.67
N SER A 11 25.83 5.75 6.33
CA SER A 11 25.33 4.43 6.76
C SER A 11 24.28 4.48 7.88
N ARG A 12 24.23 5.57 8.66
CA ARG A 12 23.22 5.77 9.71
C ARG A 12 21.83 6.03 9.14
N TRP A 13 21.75 6.63 7.94
CA TRP A 13 20.50 6.97 7.25
C TRP A 13 20.09 5.93 6.22
N ALA A 14 20.73 4.75 6.23
CA ALA A 14 20.42 3.66 5.32
C ALA A 14 19.93 2.43 6.10
N GLY A 15 18.80 1.88 5.67
CA GLY A 15 18.19 0.71 6.29
C GLY A 15 16.67 0.80 6.33
N PRO A 16 15.99 -0.24 6.84
CA PRO A 16 14.52 -0.28 6.82
C PRO A 16 13.87 0.82 7.67
N TRP A 17 14.40 1.12 8.85
CA TRP A 17 13.85 2.16 9.72
C TRP A 17 14.00 3.58 9.19
N PRO A 18 15.22 4.01 8.76
CA PRO A 18 15.36 5.29 8.07
C PRO A 18 14.50 5.40 6.80
N LEU A 19 14.38 4.31 6.04
CA LEU A 19 13.53 4.27 4.85
C LEU A 19 12.06 4.52 5.21
N ALA A 20 11.53 3.81 6.19
CA ALA A 20 10.16 4.01 6.66
C ALA A 20 9.91 5.44 7.16
N LEU A 21 10.89 6.03 7.87
CA LEU A 21 10.82 7.42 8.33
C LEU A 21 10.81 8.40 7.14
N MET A 22 11.69 8.20 6.16
CA MET A 22 11.74 9.04 4.95
C MET A 22 10.41 8.96 4.18
N CYS A 23 9.87 7.75 3.98
CA CYS A 23 8.55 7.59 3.36
C CYS A 23 7.47 8.35 4.14
N SER A 24 7.43 8.20 5.46
CA SER A 24 6.45 8.90 6.30
C SER A 24 6.55 10.42 6.17
N ILE A 25 7.76 10.98 6.12
CA ILE A 25 7.99 12.41 5.94
C ILE A 25 7.50 12.87 4.56
N ILE A 26 7.84 12.14 3.49
CA ILE A 26 7.45 12.49 2.12
C ILE A 26 5.92 12.42 1.97
N VAL A 27 5.29 11.38 2.50
CA VAL A 27 3.82 11.25 2.50
C VAL A 27 3.17 12.40 3.27
N THR A 28 3.72 12.76 4.45
CA THR A 28 3.19 13.87 5.24
C THR A 28 3.27 15.20 4.48
N ILE A 29 4.39 15.47 3.84
CA ILE A 29 4.60 16.75 3.13
C ILE A 29 3.82 16.79 1.80
N GLY A 30 3.82 15.68 1.05
CA GLY A 30 3.25 15.63 -0.29
C GLY A 30 1.78 15.26 -0.33
N ILE A 31 1.36 14.25 0.41
CA ILE A 31 0.02 13.65 0.29
C ILE A 31 -0.95 14.26 1.30
N LEU A 32 -0.51 14.52 2.53
CA LEU A 32 -1.38 15.03 3.58
C LEU A 32 -2.06 16.37 3.24
N PRO A 33 -1.36 17.39 2.69
CA PRO A 33 -2.01 18.63 2.29
C PRO A 33 -3.08 18.42 1.23
N ILE A 34 -2.78 17.61 0.21
CA ILE A 34 -3.71 17.29 -0.88
C ILE A 34 -4.94 16.55 -0.33
N PHE A 35 -4.73 15.61 0.59
CA PHE A 35 -5.80 14.85 1.21
C PHE A 35 -6.76 15.76 2.00
N PHE A 36 -6.23 16.70 2.78
CA PHE A 36 -7.06 17.66 3.53
C PHE A 36 -7.72 18.69 2.64
N ASP A 37 -7.04 19.18 1.62
CA ASP A 37 -7.62 20.11 0.67
C ASP A 37 -8.84 19.50 -0.04
N GLY A 38 -8.70 18.29 -0.54
CA GLY A 38 -9.81 17.52 -1.11
C GLY A 38 -10.97 17.27 -0.14
N LEU A 39 -10.69 17.09 1.17
CA LEU A 39 -11.71 16.92 2.20
C LEU A 39 -12.40 18.23 2.60
N SER A 40 -11.68 19.34 2.65
CA SER A 40 -12.19 20.63 3.09
C SER A 40 -13.03 21.34 2.02
N TRP A 41 -12.73 21.11 0.75
CA TRP A 41 -13.41 21.76 -0.40
C TRP A 41 -14.59 20.97 -0.94
N GLY A 42 -15.07 20.01 -0.17
CA GLY A 42 -16.26 19.25 -0.52
C GLY A 42 -16.02 18.40 -1.75
N LEU A 43 -15.38 17.30 -1.54
CA LEU A 43 -15.53 16.06 -2.32
C LEU A 43 -15.88 16.22 -3.81
N GLY A 44 -15.41 17.24 -4.50
CA GLY A 44 -15.87 17.47 -5.88
C GLY A 44 -15.00 18.36 -6.76
N THR A 45 -13.84 18.81 -6.30
CA THR A 45 -13.00 19.66 -7.15
C THR A 45 -11.56 19.21 -7.13
N GLY A 46 -11.12 18.52 -8.13
CA GLY A 46 -9.73 18.24 -8.41
C GLY A 46 -9.33 16.77 -8.39
N VAL A 47 -8.14 16.46 -7.94
CA VAL A 47 -7.42 15.18 -8.08
C VAL A 47 -8.13 13.94 -7.50
N TYR A 48 -9.17 14.13 -6.69
CA TYR A 48 -9.95 13.05 -6.06
C TYR A 48 -11.26 12.74 -6.75
N ASP A 49 -11.42 13.23 -7.96
CA ASP A 49 -12.67 13.12 -8.70
C ASP A 49 -12.99 11.67 -9.10
N PHE A 50 -14.28 11.43 -9.25
CA PHE A 50 -14.92 10.23 -9.75
C PHE A 50 -14.72 8.99 -8.89
N ASP A 51 -13.73 8.15 -9.19
CA ASP A 51 -13.69 6.79 -8.67
C ASP A 51 -13.31 6.70 -7.19
N PHE A 52 -12.50 7.63 -6.69
CA PHE A 52 -12.17 7.58 -5.26
C PHE A 52 -13.37 7.87 -4.38
N ILE A 53 -14.12 8.91 -4.72
CA ILE A 53 -15.27 9.37 -3.93
C ILE A 53 -16.52 8.58 -4.28
N SER A 54 -16.77 8.35 -5.57
CA SER A 54 -17.99 7.68 -6.04
C SER A 54 -17.92 6.16 -5.96
N GLN A 55 -16.72 5.59 -5.87
CA GLN A 55 -16.51 4.15 -5.91
C GLN A 55 -15.72 3.65 -4.69
N GLN A 56 -14.45 4.08 -4.50
CA GLN A 56 -13.57 3.49 -3.48
C GLN A 56 -14.09 3.68 -2.05
N ILE A 57 -14.47 4.91 -1.69
CA ILE A 57 -15.01 5.20 -0.35
C ILE A 57 -16.34 4.48 -0.11
N PRO A 58 -17.35 4.56 -0.99
CA PRO A 58 -18.58 3.80 -0.86
C PRO A 58 -18.37 2.29 -0.72
N PHE A 59 -17.46 1.70 -1.51
CA PHE A 59 -17.16 0.27 -1.43
C PHE A 59 -16.55 -0.13 -0.08
N ILE A 60 -15.65 0.69 0.46
CA ILE A 60 -15.08 0.46 1.79
C ILE A 60 -16.16 0.59 2.88
N ILE A 61 -17.03 1.59 2.78
CA ILE A 61 -18.13 1.79 3.73
C ILE A 61 -19.10 0.61 3.68
N GLU A 62 -19.47 0.17 2.48
CA GLU A 62 -20.36 -0.97 2.30
C GLU A 62 -19.71 -2.26 2.82
N THR A 63 -18.42 -2.48 2.52
CA THR A 63 -17.66 -3.61 3.08
C THR A 63 -17.72 -3.63 4.60
N LYS A 64 -17.48 -2.49 5.24
CA LYS A 64 -17.57 -2.39 6.70
C LYS A 64 -18.99 -2.69 7.22
N ARG A 65 -20.02 -2.20 6.55
CA ARG A 65 -21.43 -2.46 6.92
C ARG A 65 -21.78 -3.92 6.79
N MET A 66 -21.38 -4.54 5.69
CA MET A 66 -21.67 -5.94 5.42
C MET A 66 -20.97 -6.87 6.41
N LEU A 67 -19.70 -6.58 6.75
CA LEU A 67 -19.00 -7.32 7.78
C LEU A 67 -19.65 -7.19 9.16
N ALA A 68 -20.19 -6.03 9.48
CA ALA A 68 -20.88 -5.78 10.75
C ALA A 68 -22.30 -6.39 10.79
N SER A 69 -22.94 -6.63 9.64
CA SER A 69 -24.32 -7.16 9.56
C SER A 69 -24.42 -8.64 9.90
N GLY A 70 -23.30 -9.39 9.86
CA GLY A 70 -23.28 -10.85 10.01
C GLY A 70 -23.83 -11.61 8.80
N THR A 71 -24.28 -10.92 7.75
CA THR A 71 -24.83 -11.52 6.51
C THR A 71 -24.07 -11.02 5.27
N PRO A 72 -22.76 -11.37 5.12
CA PRO A 72 -21.90 -10.80 4.09
C PRO A 72 -22.17 -11.34 2.67
N TRP A 73 -23.21 -12.12 2.48
CA TRP A 73 -23.48 -12.80 1.21
C TRP A 73 -24.24 -11.95 0.21
N TRP A 74 -25.15 -11.09 0.68
CA TRP A 74 -26.08 -10.35 -0.16
C TRP A 74 -26.22 -8.90 0.30
N SER A 75 -26.01 -7.96 -0.59
CA SER A 75 -26.23 -6.53 -0.34
C SER A 75 -27.34 -5.98 -1.23
N TRP A 76 -28.33 -5.36 -0.60
CA TRP A 76 -29.39 -4.61 -1.30
C TRP A 76 -28.92 -3.21 -1.73
N ASN A 77 -27.78 -2.74 -1.21
CA ASN A 77 -27.21 -1.45 -1.57
C ASN A 77 -26.35 -1.52 -2.86
N THR A 78 -26.13 -2.72 -3.38
CA THR A 78 -25.34 -2.96 -4.61
C THR A 78 -26.32 -3.19 -5.75
N PHE A 79 -26.37 -2.25 -6.70
CA PHE A 79 -27.34 -2.24 -7.80
C PHE A 79 -28.80 -2.38 -7.29
N THR A 80 -29.48 -3.41 -7.66
CA THR A 80 -30.83 -3.78 -7.20
C THR A 80 -30.82 -4.99 -6.26
N GLY A 81 -29.68 -5.28 -5.67
CA GLY A 81 -29.37 -6.46 -4.88
C GLY A 81 -28.42 -7.39 -5.63
N ASP A 82 -27.27 -7.69 -5.00
CA ASP A 82 -26.26 -8.55 -5.61
C ASP A 82 -25.45 -9.30 -4.54
N ASN A 83 -24.74 -10.33 -4.98
CA ASN A 83 -23.79 -11.04 -4.15
C ASN A 83 -22.63 -10.13 -3.77
N PHE A 84 -22.57 -9.75 -2.50
CA PHE A 84 -21.56 -8.84 -2.00
C PHE A 84 -20.14 -9.34 -2.24
N ILE A 85 -19.86 -10.62 -1.97
CA ILE A 85 -18.53 -11.19 -2.15
C ILE A 85 -18.14 -11.15 -3.63
N GLY A 86 -19.03 -11.54 -4.53
CA GLY A 86 -18.75 -11.50 -5.97
C GLY A 86 -18.48 -10.09 -6.48
N ALA A 87 -19.25 -9.10 -6.01
CA ALA A 87 -19.13 -7.71 -6.45
C ALA A 87 -17.91 -6.99 -5.89
N TYR A 88 -17.51 -7.29 -4.63
CA TYR A 88 -16.52 -6.49 -3.91
C TYR A 88 -15.20 -7.20 -3.62
N SER A 89 -15.05 -8.50 -3.94
CA SER A 89 -13.82 -9.25 -3.64
C SER A 89 -12.59 -8.55 -4.20
N PHE A 90 -12.62 -8.22 -5.47
CA PHE A 90 -11.50 -7.59 -6.16
C PHE A 90 -11.14 -6.21 -5.60
N TYR A 91 -12.15 -5.41 -5.26
CA TYR A 91 -11.92 -4.03 -4.83
C TYR A 91 -11.55 -3.89 -3.36
N THR A 92 -12.09 -4.77 -2.49
CA THR A 92 -11.99 -4.54 -1.05
C THR A 92 -11.60 -5.77 -0.24
N LEU A 93 -12.25 -6.93 -0.48
CA LEU A 93 -12.12 -8.08 0.41
C LEU A 93 -10.75 -8.74 0.38
N THR A 94 -10.05 -8.68 -0.75
CA THR A 94 -8.70 -9.23 -0.89
C THR A 94 -7.63 -8.30 -0.31
N SER A 95 -7.97 -7.04 -0.05
CA SER A 95 -7.04 -6.04 0.45
C SER A 95 -6.84 -6.12 1.97
N PRO A 96 -5.64 -6.42 2.49
CA PRO A 96 -5.37 -6.37 3.93
C PRO A 96 -5.51 -4.96 4.49
N PHE A 97 -5.30 -3.95 3.68
CA PHE A 97 -5.41 -2.55 4.08
C PHE A 97 -6.88 -2.12 4.26
N VAL A 98 -7.79 -2.65 3.45
CA VAL A 98 -9.23 -2.41 3.65
C VAL A 98 -9.69 -3.04 4.98
N TRP A 99 -9.19 -4.19 5.36
CA TRP A 99 -9.48 -4.77 6.67
C TRP A 99 -9.02 -3.87 7.80
N ILE A 100 -7.83 -3.24 7.68
CA ILE A 100 -7.34 -2.26 8.66
C ILE A 100 -8.27 -1.04 8.69
N ILE A 101 -8.70 -0.51 7.53
CA ILE A 101 -9.62 0.62 7.45
C ILE A 101 -10.95 0.28 8.14
N CYS A 102 -11.43 -0.94 7.98
CA CYS A 102 -12.67 -1.40 8.60
C CYS A 102 -12.62 -1.42 10.15
N LEU A 103 -11.46 -1.37 10.77
CA LEU A 103 -11.34 -1.22 12.23
C LEU A 103 -11.70 0.19 12.72
N PHE A 104 -11.59 1.20 11.87
CA PHE A 104 -11.93 2.58 12.23
C PHE A 104 -13.44 2.78 12.30
N PRO A 105 -13.98 3.61 13.23
CA PRO A 105 -15.38 3.99 13.22
C PRO A 105 -15.78 4.67 11.90
N LEU A 106 -17.04 4.54 11.48
CA LEU A 106 -17.50 5.16 10.21
C LEU A 106 -17.22 6.66 10.13
N LYS A 107 -17.33 7.37 11.24
CA LYS A 107 -17.02 8.81 11.32
C LYS A 107 -15.55 9.13 11.08
N MET A 108 -14.66 8.14 11.22
CA MET A 108 -13.22 8.27 11.05
C MET A 108 -12.69 7.46 9.86
N ILE A 109 -13.55 7.01 8.96
CA ILE A 109 -13.18 6.13 7.86
C ILE A 109 -12.10 6.77 6.96
N LEU A 110 -12.17 8.08 6.75
CA LEU A 110 -11.19 8.82 5.96
C LEU A 110 -9.80 8.84 6.62
N TRP A 111 -9.74 8.91 7.93
CA TRP A 111 -8.49 8.76 8.68
C TRP A 111 -7.92 7.35 8.58
N GLY A 112 -8.82 6.34 8.58
CA GLY A 112 -8.44 4.96 8.31
C GLY A 112 -7.85 4.78 6.91
N ILE A 113 -8.42 5.42 5.91
CA ILE A 113 -7.93 5.45 4.53
C ILE A 113 -6.55 6.10 4.47
N LEU A 114 -6.38 7.28 5.08
CA LEU A 114 -5.10 7.97 5.14
C LEU A 114 -4.03 7.11 5.82
N PHE A 115 -4.36 6.47 6.94
CA PHE A 115 -3.45 5.57 7.64
C PHE A 115 -3.05 4.37 6.76
N ALA A 116 -3.99 3.79 6.03
CA ALA A 116 -3.71 2.70 5.09
C ALA A 116 -2.80 3.14 3.94
N LEU A 117 -2.95 4.38 3.43
CA LEU A 117 -2.06 4.95 2.43
C LEU A 117 -0.61 5.06 2.95
N TYR A 118 -0.42 5.55 4.17
CA TYR A 118 0.90 5.56 4.81
C TYR A 118 1.51 4.16 4.89
N LEU A 119 0.71 3.19 5.33
CA LEU A 119 1.19 1.81 5.43
C LEU A 119 1.55 1.21 4.07
N LYS A 120 0.74 1.44 3.05
CA LYS A 120 1.02 0.97 1.68
C LYS A 120 2.33 1.52 1.15
N GLU A 121 2.55 2.82 1.31
CA GLU A 121 3.76 3.49 0.85
C GLU A 121 5.02 2.92 1.53
N ILE A 122 4.97 2.80 2.85
CA ILE A 122 6.06 2.23 3.64
C ILE A 122 6.30 0.77 3.24
N CYS A 123 5.24 -0.03 3.12
CA CYS A 123 5.36 -1.44 2.73
C CYS A 123 5.94 -1.59 1.32
N THR A 124 5.56 -0.74 0.38
CA THR A 124 6.10 -0.72 -0.99
C THR A 124 7.59 -0.44 -0.99
N ALA A 125 8.02 0.58 -0.26
CA ALA A 125 9.43 0.91 -0.12
C ALA A 125 10.24 -0.23 0.53
N LEU A 126 9.71 -0.82 1.61
CA LEU A 126 10.35 -1.92 2.31
C LEU A 126 10.41 -3.20 1.47
N ALA A 127 9.38 -3.49 0.67
CA ALA A 127 9.36 -4.63 -0.25
C ALA A 127 10.47 -4.50 -1.31
N ALA A 128 10.59 -3.33 -1.94
CA ALA A 128 11.64 -3.06 -2.90
C ALA A 128 13.04 -3.07 -2.24
N TYR A 129 13.17 -2.48 -1.06
CA TYR A 129 14.40 -2.55 -0.27
C TYR A 129 14.81 -4.00 -0.01
N ALA A 130 13.89 -4.84 0.46
CA ALA A 130 14.17 -6.25 0.76
C ALA A 130 14.65 -7.02 -0.47
N TYR A 131 14.01 -6.82 -1.61
CA TYR A 131 14.41 -7.41 -2.87
C TYR A 131 15.82 -6.97 -3.29
N LEU A 132 16.12 -5.66 -3.27
CA LEU A 132 17.44 -5.15 -3.62
C LEU A 132 18.54 -5.65 -2.66
N ARG A 133 18.22 -5.76 -1.36
CA ARG A 133 19.13 -6.38 -0.38
C ARG A 133 19.41 -7.84 -0.70
N PHE A 134 18.38 -8.58 -1.11
CA PHE A 134 18.52 -9.98 -1.52
C PHE A 134 19.36 -10.12 -2.79
N MET A 135 19.26 -9.18 -3.72
CA MET A 135 20.07 -9.12 -4.93
C MET A 135 21.56 -8.77 -4.67
N GLY A 136 21.90 -8.40 -3.43
CA GLY A 136 23.29 -8.11 -3.02
C GLY A 136 23.67 -6.63 -3.05
N PHE A 137 22.75 -5.72 -3.35
CA PHE A 137 23.02 -4.27 -3.23
C PHE A 137 23.30 -3.87 -1.79
N ASP A 138 24.12 -2.86 -1.58
CA ASP A 138 24.38 -2.33 -0.26
C ASP A 138 23.15 -1.63 0.36
N LYS A 139 23.25 -1.26 1.65
CA LYS A 139 22.13 -0.64 2.36
C LYS A 139 21.72 0.71 1.75
N GLN A 140 22.68 1.50 1.26
CA GLN A 140 22.43 2.84 0.75
C GLN A 140 21.68 2.78 -0.58
N LEU A 141 22.19 1.97 -1.51
CA LEU A 141 21.53 1.76 -2.81
C LEU A 141 20.15 1.13 -2.64
N SER A 142 20.01 0.17 -1.72
CA SER A 142 18.71 -0.46 -1.45
C SER A 142 17.71 0.52 -0.83
N THR A 143 18.16 1.43 0.04
CA THR A 143 17.31 2.49 0.60
C THR A 143 16.87 3.46 -0.50
N LEU A 144 17.79 3.92 -1.33
CA LEU A 144 17.49 4.79 -2.46
C LEU A 144 16.54 4.11 -3.45
N GLY A 145 16.82 2.86 -3.81
CA GLY A 145 15.96 2.08 -4.72
C GLY A 145 14.56 1.86 -4.15
N GLY A 146 14.44 1.61 -2.84
CA GLY A 146 13.15 1.52 -2.15
C GLY A 146 12.35 2.82 -2.24
N LEU A 147 12.99 3.97 -2.01
CA LEU A 147 12.35 5.29 -2.17
C LEU A 147 11.91 5.53 -3.62
N LEU A 148 12.80 5.34 -4.59
CA LEU A 148 12.48 5.57 -6.00
C LEU A 148 11.35 4.67 -6.50
N TYR A 149 11.28 3.44 -6.01
CA TYR A 149 10.20 2.52 -6.35
C TYR A 149 8.86 2.93 -5.75
N ALA A 150 8.84 3.23 -4.46
CA ALA A 150 7.63 3.63 -3.76
C ALA A 150 7.06 4.95 -4.32
N PHE A 151 7.91 5.94 -4.57
CA PHE A 151 7.49 7.21 -5.17
C PHE A 151 7.58 7.23 -6.70
N SER A 152 7.47 6.06 -7.34
CA SER A 152 7.35 6.00 -8.80
C SER A 152 6.06 6.66 -9.28
N SER A 153 6.11 7.24 -10.48
CA SER A 153 4.95 7.91 -11.08
C SER A 153 3.72 7.01 -11.12
N PHE A 154 3.90 5.75 -11.49
CA PHE A 154 2.78 4.80 -11.53
C PHE A 154 2.12 4.63 -10.15
N PHE A 155 2.91 4.43 -9.11
CA PHE A 155 2.38 4.23 -7.76
C PHE A 155 1.65 5.48 -7.26
N ILE A 156 2.26 6.66 -7.43
CA ILE A 156 1.68 7.93 -6.98
C ILE A 156 0.38 8.26 -7.72
N CYS A 157 0.35 8.07 -9.05
CA CYS A 157 -0.86 8.31 -9.83
C CYS A 157 -2.01 7.34 -9.48
N ASN A 158 -1.69 6.13 -9.01
CA ASN A 158 -2.66 5.12 -8.64
C ASN A 158 -2.86 4.96 -7.12
N LEU A 159 -2.32 5.85 -6.31
CA LEU A 159 -2.32 5.74 -4.86
C LEU A 159 -3.73 5.60 -4.26
N PHE A 160 -4.71 6.30 -4.84
CA PHE A 160 -6.09 6.28 -4.39
C PHE A 160 -6.90 5.08 -4.91
N TYR A 161 -6.39 4.38 -5.91
CA TYR A 161 -6.95 3.11 -6.38
C TYR A 161 -6.31 1.95 -5.62
N PHE A 162 -6.92 1.56 -4.50
CA PHE A 162 -6.33 0.57 -3.58
C PHE A 162 -5.92 -0.71 -4.28
N HIS A 163 -6.75 -1.21 -5.19
CA HIS A 163 -6.51 -2.43 -5.94
C HIS A 163 -5.38 -2.34 -6.97
N PHE A 164 -4.97 -1.13 -7.41
CA PHE A 164 -3.81 -0.96 -8.30
C PHE A 164 -2.48 -0.78 -7.54
N ALA A 165 -2.53 -0.15 -6.37
CA ALA A 165 -1.33 0.08 -5.59
C ALA A 165 -0.78 -1.23 -4.96
N GLU A 166 -1.67 -2.17 -4.62
CA GLU A 166 -1.28 -3.41 -3.95
C GLU A 166 -0.44 -4.36 -4.82
N PRO A 167 -0.77 -4.64 -6.08
CA PRO A 167 0.11 -5.39 -6.98
C PRO A 167 1.49 -4.76 -7.12
N VAL A 168 1.60 -3.44 -7.17
CA VAL A 168 2.90 -2.76 -7.22
C VAL A 168 3.70 -3.03 -5.95
N MET A 169 3.06 -2.95 -4.78
CA MET A 169 3.68 -3.27 -3.49
C MET A 169 4.14 -4.74 -3.44
N MET A 170 3.33 -5.66 -3.94
CA MET A 170 3.63 -7.10 -3.90
C MET A 170 4.66 -7.54 -4.94
N PHE A 171 4.83 -6.80 -6.04
CA PHE A 171 5.70 -7.19 -7.15
C PHE A 171 7.17 -7.43 -6.75
N PRO A 172 7.84 -6.58 -5.95
CA PRO A 172 9.20 -6.88 -5.48
C PRO A 172 9.28 -8.13 -4.61
N LEU A 173 8.23 -8.44 -3.84
CA LEU A 173 8.16 -9.67 -3.04
C LEU A 173 7.95 -10.90 -3.92
N LEU A 174 7.18 -10.79 -4.98
CA LEU A 174 7.04 -11.82 -6.00
C LEU A 174 8.40 -12.14 -6.63
N LEU A 175 9.13 -11.12 -7.08
CA LEU A 175 10.47 -11.28 -7.63
C LEU A 175 11.42 -11.93 -6.63
N LEU A 176 11.40 -11.48 -5.38
CA LEU A 176 12.20 -12.07 -4.31
C LEU A 176 11.85 -13.56 -4.11
N GLY A 177 10.57 -13.90 -4.13
CA GLY A 177 10.10 -15.28 -4.00
C GLY A 177 10.59 -16.17 -5.16
N VAL A 178 10.47 -15.68 -6.39
CA VAL A 178 10.94 -16.38 -7.60
C VAL A 178 12.46 -16.58 -7.55
N GLU A 179 13.22 -15.54 -7.27
CA GLU A 179 14.68 -15.62 -7.17
C GLU A 179 15.14 -16.57 -6.05
N ASN A 180 14.48 -16.52 -4.89
CA ASN A 180 14.78 -17.44 -3.80
C ASN A 180 14.46 -18.89 -4.17
N PHE A 181 13.40 -19.12 -4.91
CA PHE A 181 13.03 -20.44 -5.43
C PHE A 181 14.08 -20.96 -6.41
N VAL A 182 14.49 -20.16 -7.39
CA VAL A 182 15.47 -20.52 -8.42
C VAL A 182 16.83 -20.81 -7.79
N ARG A 183 17.26 -20.00 -6.83
CA ARG A 183 18.55 -20.19 -6.12
C ARG A 183 18.55 -21.34 -5.12
N GLY A 184 17.47 -22.06 -4.97
CA GLY A 184 17.40 -23.20 -4.07
C GLY A 184 17.26 -22.85 -2.58
N GLY A 185 16.73 -21.67 -2.27
CA GLY A 185 16.56 -21.18 -0.89
C GLY A 185 15.69 -22.06 0.00
N ARG A 186 15.90 -21.98 1.31
CA ARG A 186 15.30 -22.87 2.31
C ARG A 186 13.77 -22.76 2.46
N MET A 187 13.19 -21.62 2.09
CA MET A 187 11.75 -21.35 2.19
C MET A 187 11.08 -21.12 0.83
N ARG A 188 11.50 -21.84 -0.18
CA ARG A 188 11.05 -21.68 -1.59
C ARG A 188 9.54 -21.59 -1.74
N GLY A 189 8.83 -22.60 -1.21
CA GLY A 189 7.38 -22.70 -1.40
C GLY A 189 6.60 -21.60 -0.69
N THR A 190 7.03 -21.20 0.52
CA THR A 190 6.33 -20.18 1.30
C THR A 190 6.41 -18.80 0.65
N TRP A 191 7.59 -18.39 0.17
CA TRP A 191 7.75 -17.11 -0.49
C TRP A 191 7.03 -17.05 -1.84
N LEU A 192 7.08 -18.15 -2.60
CA LEU A 192 6.35 -18.25 -3.86
C LEU A 192 4.84 -18.22 -3.63
N ALA A 193 4.35 -18.93 -2.60
CA ALA A 193 2.93 -18.92 -2.26
C ALA A 193 2.48 -17.52 -1.83
N LEU A 194 3.22 -16.85 -0.92
CA LEU A 194 2.89 -15.48 -0.50
C LEU A 194 2.88 -14.50 -1.68
N ALA A 195 3.80 -14.66 -2.63
CA ALA A 195 3.85 -13.82 -3.81
C ALA A 195 2.68 -14.07 -4.76
N VAL A 196 2.31 -15.34 -4.99
CA VAL A 196 1.19 -15.70 -5.89
C VAL A 196 -0.18 -15.39 -5.27
N PHE A 197 -0.35 -15.58 -3.96
CA PHE A 197 -1.61 -15.26 -3.29
C PHE A 197 -1.78 -13.78 -2.96
N GLY A 198 -0.72 -12.98 -3.06
CA GLY A 198 -0.75 -11.54 -2.79
C GLY A 198 -0.90 -10.67 -4.05
N THR A 199 -1.00 -11.28 -5.22
CA THR A 199 -1.27 -10.59 -6.51
C THR A 199 -2.66 -10.92 -7.03
#